data_6716292d54904a7ea787efafa29da379
#
_entry.id   6716292d54904a7ea787efafa29da379
#
_cell.length_a   1.000
_cell.length_b   1.000
_cell.length_c   1.000
_cell.angle_alpha   90.00
_cell.angle_beta   90.00
_cell.angle_gamma   90.00
#
_symmetry.space_group_name_H-M   'P 1'
#
loop_
_entity.id
_entity.type
_entity.pdbx_description
1 polymer ?
#
loop_
_entity_poly.entity_id
_entity_poly.type
_entity_poly.pdbx_seq_one_letter_code
_entity_poly.pdbx_strand_id
1 'polypeptide(L)'
;MGTVEKTIASLEGRCTMTDKERFEGMKARAIAENEEHYGAEVRRRHGDAAMDAANERMAGMSQEEWNDAKALEAAILDQLAAAKETGDPTGEAARKLCAMHARWLQMHWGEGTYSPAAHAALAEGYVADPRFTAYYDGSAGEGATAFLRDALAAWCAEQ
;
A
#
# COMPACT_ATOMS: atom_id res chain seq x y z
N MET A 1 7.95 -15.26 -26.38
CA MET A 1 6.73 -15.66 -25.62
C MET A 1 6.56 -14.75 -24.42
N GLY A 2 5.42 -14.13 -24.28
CA GLY A 2 5.10 -13.26 -23.14
C GLY A 2 4.82 -14.03 -21.85
N THR A 3 4.78 -13.33 -20.69
CA THR A 3 4.56 -13.93 -19.37
C THR A 3 3.22 -14.68 -19.28
N VAL A 4 2.13 -14.09 -19.83
CA VAL A 4 0.81 -14.72 -19.83
C VAL A 4 0.80 -16.03 -20.62
N GLU A 5 1.39 -16.03 -21.79
CA GLU A 5 1.50 -17.22 -22.64
C GLU A 5 2.35 -18.31 -21.99
N LYS A 6 3.45 -17.95 -21.30
CA LYS A 6 4.24 -18.88 -20.50
C LYS A 6 3.46 -19.45 -19.32
N THR A 7 2.62 -18.65 -18.68
CA THR A 7 1.75 -19.11 -17.60
C THR A 7 0.77 -20.15 -18.08
N ILE A 8 0.11 -19.91 -19.22
CA ILE A 8 -0.80 -20.86 -19.86
C ILE A 8 -0.06 -22.14 -20.24
N ALA A 9 1.09 -22.00 -20.91
CA ALA A 9 1.92 -23.13 -21.32
C ALA A 9 2.42 -23.96 -20.12
N SER A 10 2.74 -23.32 -18.99
CA SER A 10 3.13 -24.00 -17.76
C SER A 10 1.99 -24.80 -17.15
N LEU A 11 0.77 -24.23 -17.12
CA LEU A 11 -0.42 -24.91 -16.65
C LEU A 11 -0.80 -26.13 -17.51
N GLU A 12 -0.50 -26.04 -18.80
CA GLU A 12 -0.70 -27.13 -19.75
C GLU A 12 0.46 -28.15 -19.82
N GLY A 13 1.50 -27.97 -18.99
CA GLY A 13 2.67 -28.83 -18.93
C GLY A 13 3.61 -28.70 -20.13
N ARG A 14 3.44 -27.66 -20.96
CA ARG A 14 4.23 -27.44 -22.18
C ARG A 14 5.48 -26.58 -21.97
N CYS A 15 5.53 -25.81 -20.87
CA CYS A 15 6.62 -24.88 -20.55
C CYS A 15 6.73 -24.70 -19.03
N THR A 16 7.95 -24.58 -18.52
CA THR A 16 8.20 -24.27 -17.11
C THR A 16 8.66 -22.82 -16.98
N MET A 17 7.98 -22.03 -16.17
CA MET A 17 8.37 -20.67 -15.80
C MET A 17 9.45 -20.70 -14.72
N THR A 18 10.44 -19.83 -14.85
CA THR A 18 11.41 -19.59 -13.77
C THR A 18 10.75 -18.84 -12.62
N ASP A 19 11.33 -18.91 -11.42
CA ASP A 19 10.84 -18.16 -10.27
C ASP A 19 10.87 -16.64 -10.52
N LYS A 20 11.88 -16.15 -11.24
CA LYS A 20 11.97 -14.77 -11.68
C LYS A 20 10.80 -14.37 -12.58
N GLU A 21 10.46 -15.18 -13.56
CA GLU A 21 9.31 -14.91 -14.45
C GLU A 21 7.98 -14.92 -13.69
N ARG A 22 7.81 -15.81 -12.72
CA ARG A 22 6.62 -15.83 -11.85
C ARG A 22 6.54 -14.56 -11.01
N PHE A 23 7.64 -14.13 -10.43
CA PHE A 23 7.70 -12.91 -9.63
C PHE A 23 7.40 -11.67 -10.47
N GLU A 24 8.02 -11.52 -11.64
CA GLU A 24 7.74 -10.40 -12.56
C GLU A 24 6.26 -10.39 -13.02
N GLY A 25 5.70 -11.56 -13.31
CA GLY A 25 4.28 -11.70 -13.67
C GLY A 25 3.34 -11.33 -12.52
N MET A 26 3.69 -11.69 -11.29
CA MET A 26 2.93 -11.33 -10.09
C MET A 26 2.93 -9.81 -9.86
N LYS A 27 4.09 -9.15 -9.98
CA LYS A 27 4.19 -7.69 -9.88
C LYS A 27 3.37 -6.98 -10.96
N ALA A 28 3.50 -7.42 -12.20
CA ALA A 28 2.75 -6.85 -13.31
C ALA A 28 1.23 -6.94 -13.10
N ARG A 29 0.76 -8.07 -12.56
CA ARG A 29 -0.65 -8.25 -12.21
C ARG A 29 -1.07 -7.30 -11.08
N ALA A 30 -0.30 -7.21 -10.02
CA ALA A 30 -0.59 -6.32 -8.89
C ALA A 30 -0.66 -4.85 -9.33
N ILE A 31 0.25 -4.41 -10.20
CA ILE A 31 0.25 -3.07 -10.77
C ILE A 31 -1.01 -2.84 -11.63
N ALA A 32 -1.37 -3.80 -12.48
CA ALA A 32 -2.55 -3.70 -13.34
C ALA A 32 -3.86 -3.65 -12.53
N GLU A 33 -3.98 -4.48 -11.50
CA GLU A 33 -5.14 -4.48 -10.60
C GLU A 33 -5.25 -3.15 -9.84
N ASN A 34 -4.15 -2.62 -9.34
CA ASN A 34 -4.12 -1.34 -8.65
C ASN A 34 -4.50 -0.19 -9.59
N GLU A 35 -3.99 -0.19 -10.81
CA GLU A 35 -4.35 0.78 -11.85
C GLU A 35 -5.85 0.72 -12.19
N GLU A 36 -6.41 -0.48 -12.31
CA GLU A 36 -7.83 -0.69 -12.59
C GLU A 36 -8.72 -0.16 -11.48
N HIS A 37 -8.36 -0.42 -10.20
CA HIS A 37 -9.18 -0.03 -9.06
C HIS A 37 -9.02 1.44 -8.66
N TYR A 38 -7.83 2.02 -8.78
CA TYR A 38 -7.49 3.33 -8.23
C TYR A 38 -6.84 4.30 -9.21
N GLY A 39 -6.35 3.82 -10.35
CA GLY A 39 -5.52 4.59 -11.26
C GLY A 39 -6.19 5.88 -11.77
N ALA A 40 -7.43 5.79 -12.21
CA ALA A 40 -8.17 6.96 -12.73
C ALA A 40 -8.33 8.05 -11.66
N GLU A 41 -8.61 7.67 -10.42
CA GLU A 41 -8.78 8.60 -9.31
C GLU A 41 -7.46 9.23 -8.88
N VAL A 42 -6.41 8.43 -8.76
CA VAL A 42 -5.06 8.92 -8.42
C VAL A 42 -4.57 9.89 -9.49
N ARG A 43 -4.74 9.55 -10.76
CA ARG A 43 -4.35 10.42 -11.90
C ARG A 43 -5.10 11.74 -11.89
N ARG A 44 -6.41 11.70 -11.58
CA ARG A 44 -7.22 12.91 -11.49
C ARG A 44 -6.81 13.81 -10.32
N ARG A 45 -6.49 13.24 -9.16
CA ARG A 45 -6.15 13.98 -7.94
C ARG A 45 -4.69 14.43 -7.86
N HIS A 46 -3.78 13.60 -8.34
CA HIS A 46 -2.34 13.78 -8.14
C HIS A 46 -1.54 13.86 -9.44
N GLY A 47 -2.19 13.68 -10.59
CA GLY A 47 -1.57 13.69 -11.91
C GLY A 47 -1.02 12.34 -12.36
N ASP A 48 -0.80 12.22 -13.67
CA ASP A 48 -0.29 10.98 -14.28
C ASP A 48 1.11 10.63 -13.79
N ALA A 49 1.97 11.64 -13.60
CA ALA A 49 3.34 11.43 -13.16
C ALA A 49 3.45 10.75 -11.80
N ALA A 50 2.54 11.06 -10.85
CA ALA A 50 2.51 10.43 -9.53
C ALA A 50 2.16 8.94 -9.61
N MET A 51 1.16 8.58 -10.41
CA MET A 51 0.77 7.19 -10.62
C MET A 51 1.84 6.40 -11.37
N ASP A 52 2.41 6.99 -12.41
CA ASP A 52 3.47 6.36 -13.20
C ASP A 52 4.72 6.10 -12.36
N ALA A 53 5.13 7.06 -11.52
CA ALA A 53 6.24 6.90 -10.59
C ALA A 53 6.01 5.78 -9.56
N ALA A 54 4.80 5.67 -9.02
CA ALA A 54 4.44 4.58 -8.11
C ALA A 54 4.47 3.22 -8.82
N ASN A 55 3.95 3.13 -10.03
CA ASN A 55 4.00 1.91 -10.84
C ASN A 55 5.43 1.49 -11.17
N GLU A 56 6.29 2.43 -11.54
CA GLU A 56 7.72 2.17 -11.79
C GLU A 56 8.43 1.69 -10.53
N ARG A 57 8.13 2.29 -9.39
CA ARG A 57 8.69 1.87 -8.10
C ARG A 57 8.34 0.42 -7.78
N MET A 58 7.07 0.02 -7.93
CA MET A 58 6.64 -1.35 -7.73
C MET A 58 7.29 -2.32 -8.72
N ALA A 59 7.32 -1.96 -10.00
CA ALA A 59 7.93 -2.79 -11.04
C ALA A 59 9.42 -3.02 -10.80
N GLY A 60 10.11 -2.04 -10.20
CA GLY A 60 11.53 -2.10 -9.86
C GLY A 60 11.87 -2.82 -8.56
N MET A 61 10.89 -3.20 -7.75
CA MET A 61 11.15 -3.90 -6.48
C MET A 61 11.80 -5.26 -6.70
N SER A 62 12.84 -5.56 -5.92
CA SER A 62 13.40 -6.90 -5.79
C SER A 62 12.43 -7.83 -5.06
N GLN A 63 12.68 -9.15 -5.09
CA GLN A 63 11.90 -10.10 -4.30
C GLN A 63 11.97 -9.79 -2.81
N GLU A 64 13.14 -9.41 -2.31
CA GLU A 64 13.35 -9.03 -0.91
C GLU A 64 12.55 -7.78 -0.54
N GLU A 65 12.66 -6.71 -1.34
CA GLU A 65 11.88 -5.48 -1.13
C GLU A 65 10.38 -5.72 -1.15
N TRP A 66 9.91 -6.55 -2.08
CA TRP A 66 8.50 -6.95 -2.16
C TRP A 66 8.04 -7.68 -0.90
N ASN A 67 8.81 -8.66 -0.45
CA ASN A 67 8.52 -9.43 0.75
C ASN A 67 8.52 -8.54 1.99
N ASP A 68 9.47 -7.61 2.10
CA ASP A 68 9.56 -6.65 3.21
C ASP A 68 8.35 -5.71 3.22
N ALA A 69 7.91 -5.23 2.06
CA ALA A 69 6.73 -4.39 1.94
C ALA A 69 5.46 -5.14 2.37
N LYS A 70 5.31 -6.40 1.98
CA LYS A 70 4.18 -7.24 2.38
C LYS A 70 4.20 -7.57 3.87
N ALA A 71 5.35 -7.85 4.44
CA ALA A 71 5.51 -8.07 5.87
C ALA A 71 5.17 -6.81 6.68
N LEU A 72 5.60 -5.65 6.20
CA LEU A 72 5.29 -4.36 6.82
C LEU A 72 3.79 -4.04 6.75
N GLU A 73 3.14 -4.32 5.63
CA GLU A 73 1.69 -4.16 5.46
C GLU A 73 0.91 -4.97 6.52
N ALA A 74 1.26 -6.24 6.69
CA ALA A 74 0.65 -7.08 7.73
C ALA A 74 0.93 -6.55 9.13
N ALA A 75 2.16 -6.13 9.42
CA ALA A 75 2.55 -5.57 10.71
C ALA A 75 1.81 -4.25 11.02
N ILE A 76 1.53 -3.43 10.01
CA ILE A 76 0.73 -2.21 10.16
C ILE A 76 -0.69 -2.54 10.61
N LEU A 77 -1.33 -3.56 10.06
CA LEU A 77 -2.68 -3.97 10.46
C LEU A 77 -2.72 -4.45 11.91
N ASP A 78 -1.74 -5.24 12.31
CA ASP A 78 -1.61 -5.69 13.71
C ASP A 78 -1.36 -4.52 14.65
N GLN A 79 -0.48 -3.59 14.26
CA GLN A 79 -0.19 -2.39 15.06
C GLN A 79 -1.41 -1.46 15.15
N LEU A 80 -2.19 -1.34 14.07
CA LEU A 80 -3.43 -0.56 14.06
C LEU A 80 -4.44 -1.11 15.06
N ALA A 81 -4.65 -2.42 15.07
CA ALA A 81 -5.53 -3.07 16.04
C ALA A 81 -5.06 -2.79 17.48
N ALA A 82 -3.77 -2.96 17.75
CA ALA A 82 -3.20 -2.72 19.07
C ALA A 82 -3.30 -1.25 19.50
N ALA A 83 -2.99 -0.32 18.59
CA ALA A 83 -3.05 1.12 18.87
C ALA A 83 -4.50 1.58 19.13
N LYS A 84 -5.45 1.08 18.33
CA LYS A 84 -6.87 1.39 18.50
C LYS A 84 -7.40 0.99 19.89
N GLU A 85 -6.96 -0.16 20.41
CA GLU A 85 -7.35 -0.62 21.75
C GLU A 85 -6.91 0.34 22.88
N THR A 86 -5.87 1.13 22.65
CA THR A 86 -5.46 2.17 23.63
C THR A 86 -6.44 3.34 23.69
N GLY A 87 -7.19 3.58 22.63
CA GLY A 87 -8.08 4.74 22.51
C GLY A 87 -7.36 6.09 22.37
N ASP A 88 -6.03 6.09 22.27
CA ASP A 88 -5.20 7.30 22.20
C ASP A 88 -4.50 7.43 20.84
N PRO A 89 -5.03 8.26 19.91
CA PRO A 89 -4.42 8.45 18.60
C PRO A 89 -3.11 9.24 18.62
N THR A 90 -2.72 9.80 19.76
CA THR A 90 -1.46 10.54 19.93
C THR A 90 -0.43 9.80 20.79
N GLY A 91 -0.79 8.65 21.33
CA GLY A 91 0.05 7.85 22.19
C GLY A 91 1.18 7.13 21.46
N GLU A 92 2.03 6.47 22.24
CA GLU A 92 3.21 5.76 21.73
C GLU A 92 2.84 4.69 20.67
N ALA A 93 1.80 3.91 20.92
CA ALA A 93 1.36 2.88 19.99
C ALA A 93 0.90 3.47 18.64
N ALA A 94 0.18 4.61 18.69
CA ALA A 94 -0.25 5.32 17.49
C ALA A 94 0.94 5.95 16.74
N ARG A 95 1.91 6.51 17.44
CA ARG A 95 3.14 7.08 16.84
C ARG A 95 3.95 6.00 16.12
N LYS A 96 4.08 4.83 16.71
CA LYS A 96 4.72 3.67 16.07
C LYS A 96 3.98 3.26 14.80
N LEU A 97 2.66 3.17 14.86
CA LEU A 97 1.81 2.90 13.70
C LEU A 97 2.06 3.91 12.57
N CYS A 98 2.07 5.20 12.88
CA CYS A 98 2.26 6.27 11.90
C CYS A 98 3.64 6.19 11.24
N ALA A 99 4.69 5.92 12.00
CA ALA A 99 6.04 5.75 11.47
C ALA A 99 6.13 4.52 10.53
N MET A 100 5.49 3.41 10.89
CA MET A 100 5.40 2.22 10.03
C MET A 100 4.66 2.52 8.74
N HIS A 101 3.54 3.22 8.82
CA HIS A 101 2.74 3.60 7.66
C HIS A 101 3.49 4.55 6.73
N ALA A 102 4.21 5.54 7.28
CA ALA A 102 5.07 6.43 6.51
C ALA A 102 6.16 5.66 5.75
N ARG A 103 6.81 4.69 6.39
CA ARG A 103 7.81 3.83 5.75
C ARG A 103 7.20 3.03 4.60
N TRP A 104 6.01 2.47 4.80
CA TRP A 104 5.30 1.72 3.77
C TRP A 104 4.99 2.60 2.54
N LEU A 105 4.53 3.84 2.75
CA LEU A 105 4.32 4.80 1.67
C LEU A 105 5.61 5.12 0.92
N GLN A 106 6.72 5.34 1.64
CA GLN A 106 8.02 5.62 1.02
C GLN A 106 8.55 4.45 0.18
N MET A 107 8.18 3.22 0.51
CA MET A 107 8.50 2.04 -0.29
C MET A 107 7.71 1.99 -1.61
N HIS A 108 6.50 2.54 -1.64
CA HIS A 108 5.57 2.44 -2.77
C HIS A 108 5.50 3.71 -3.61
N TRP A 109 5.68 4.87 -2.99
CA TRP A 109 5.64 6.14 -3.71
C TRP A 109 6.95 6.40 -4.44
N GLY A 110 6.89 7.16 -5.55
CA GLY A 110 8.07 7.57 -6.27
C GLY A 110 9.00 8.42 -5.39
N GLU A 111 10.28 8.39 -5.71
CA GLU A 111 11.30 9.16 -4.98
C GLU A 111 10.91 10.66 -4.93
N GLY A 112 11.03 11.26 -3.75
CA GLY A 112 10.73 12.67 -3.53
C GLY A 112 9.24 13.04 -3.52
N THR A 113 8.33 12.06 -3.62
CA THR A 113 6.88 12.34 -3.61
C THR A 113 6.26 12.29 -2.22
N TYR A 114 6.91 11.67 -1.25
CA TYR A 114 6.42 11.64 0.12
C TYR A 114 6.55 13.01 0.79
N SER A 115 5.49 13.43 1.45
CA SER A 115 5.51 14.55 2.40
C SER A 115 4.48 14.30 3.51
N PRO A 116 4.67 14.88 4.71
CA PRO A 116 3.66 14.80 5.77
C PRO A 116 2.29 15.31 5.32
N ALA A 117 2.24 16.37 4.53
CA ALA A 117 1.00 16.93 3.99
C ALA A 117 0.29 15.94 3.04
N ALA A 118 1.03 15.31 2.14
CA ALA A 118 0.48 14.28 1.24
C ALA A 118 -0.01 13.06 2.02
N HIS A 119 0.71 12.67 3.07
CA HIS A 119 0.33 11.57 3.95
C HIS A 119 -0.98 11.87 4.70
N ALA A 120 -1.11 13.05 5.28
CA ALA A 120 -2.34 13.49 5.96
C ALA A 120 -3.53 13.53 4.98
N ALA A 121 -3.33 14.03 3.77
CA ALA A 121 -4.36 14.06 2.73
C ALA A 121 -4.82 12.64 2.33
N LEU A 122 -3.88 11.69 2.24
CA LEU A 122 -4.20 10.29 1.99
C LEU A 122 -5.09 9.71 3.10
N ALA A 123 -4.78 10.02 4.36
CA ALA A 123 -5.56 9.56 5.52
C ALA A 123 -7.02 10.05 5.48
N GLU A 124 -7.25 11.29 5.05
CA GLU A 124 -8.61 11.80 4.82
C GLU A 124 -9.33 11.01 3.72
N GLY A 125 -8.62 10.60 2.68
CA GLY A 125 -9.16 9.74 1.63
C GLY A 125 -9.59 8.37 2.13
N TYR A 126 -8.97 7.83 3.15
CA TYR A 126 -9.32 6.53 3.72
C TYR A 126 -10.71 6.51 4.35
N VAL A 127 -11.09 7.56 5.06
CA VAL A 127 -12.42 7.66 5.68
C VAL A 127 -13.50 8.09 4.67
N ALA A 128 -13.11 8.75 3.60
CA ALA A 128 -14.03 9.19 2.54
C ALA A 128 -14.39 8.06 1.54
N ASP A 129 -13.56 7.03 1.44
CA ASP A 129 -13.73 5.94 0.48
C ASP A 129 -14.17 4.64 1.20
N PRO A 130 -15.38 4.14 0.95
CA PRO A 130 -15.88 2.91 1.58
C PRO A 130 -15.00 1.69 1.40
N ARG A 131 -14.22 1.62 0.30
CA ARG A 131 -13.29 0.50 0.03
C ARG A 131 -12.19 0.44 1.07
N PHE A 132 -11.61 1.58 1.46
CA PHE A 132 -10.58 1.67 2.49
C PHE A 132 -11.14 1.44 3.88
N THR A 133 -12.33 1.97 4.18
CA THR A 133 -13.01 1.71 5.45
C THR A 133 -13.27 0.21 5.62
N ALA A 134 -13.76 -0.46 4.59
CA ALA A 134 -13.98 -1.91 4.61
C ALA A 134 -12.67 -2.68 4.83
N TYR A 135 -11.57 -2.24 4.21
CA TYR A 135 -10.26 -2.87 4.35
C TYR A 135 -9.70 -2.75 5.77
N TYR A 136 -9.62 -1.54 6.30
CA TYR A 136 -9.02 -1.32 7.63
C TYR A 136 -9.93 -1.79 8.76
N ASP A 137 -11.21 -1.49 8.72
CA ASP A 137 -12.16 -1.94 9.73
C ASP A 137 -12.36 -3.45 9.69
N GLY A 138 -12.33 -4.05 8.49
CA GLY A 138 -12.39 -5.50 8.32
C GLY A 138 -11.17 -6.22 8.89
N SER A 139 -10.00 -5.58 8.85
CA SER A 139 -8.73 -6.16 9.32
C SER A 139 -8.44 -5.89 10.79
N ALA A 140 -8.78 -4.69 11.29
CA ALA A 140 -8.39 -4.22 12.62
C ALA A 140 -9.58 -3.86 13.53
N GLY A 141 -10.80 -4.13 13.08
CA GLY A 141 -12.03 -3.90 13.83
C GLY A 141 -12.69 -2.57 13.52
N GLU A 142 -13.97 -2.48 13.84
CA GLU A 142 -14.79 -1.28 13.64
C GLU A 142 -14.12 -0.03 14.24
N GLY A 143 -14.11 1.05 13.48
CA GLY A 143 -13.49 2.33 13.87
C GLY A 143 -11.99 2.41 13.62
N ALA A 144 -11.35 1.37 13.08
CA ALA A 144 -9.91 1.36 12.82
C ALA A 144 -9.51 2.43 11.80
N THR A 145 -10.29 2.61 10.74
CA THR A 145 -10.02 3.61 9.71
C THR A 145 -10.05 5.03 10.26
N ALA A 146 -11.05 5.35 11.07
CA ALA A 146 -11.17 6.66 11.74
C ALA A 146 -10.03 6.90 12.73
N PHE A 147 -9.64 5.88 13.48
CA PHE A 147 -8.49 5.95 14.38
C PHE A 147 -7.20 6.19 13.63
N LEU A 148 -6.96 5.46 12.53
CA LEU A 148 -5.79 5.65 11.68
C LEU A 148 -5.72 7.07 11.12
N ARG A 149 -6.83 7.60 10.61
CA ARG A 149 -6.92 8.98 10.13
C ARG A 149 -6.54 9.97 11.23
N ASP A 150 -7.11 9.83 12.43
CA ASP A 150 -6.85 10.74 13.53
C ASP A 150 -5.38 10.69 13.99
N ALA A 151 -4.81 9.48 14.07
CA ALA A 151 -3.42 9.28 14.42
C ALA A 151 -2.48 9.91 13.38
N LEU A 152 -2.73 9.69 12.10
CA LEU A 152 -1.92 10.25 11.01
C LEU A 152 -2.03 11.76 10.93
N ALA A 153 -3.23 12.33 11.12
CA ALA A 153 -3.42 13.78 11.14
C ALA A 153 -2.60 14.45 12.25
N ALA A 154 -2.62 13.89 13.45
CA ALA A 154 -1.85 14.39 14.58
C ALA A 154 -0.34 14.24 14.34
N TRP A 155 0.09 13.06 13.93
CA TRP A 155 1.53 12.77 13.71
C TRP A 155 2.13 13.61 12.58
N CYS A 156 1.43 13.74 11.46
CA CYS A 156 1.91 14.54 10.33
C CYS A 156 2.00 16.04 10.67
N ALA A 157 1.14 16.54 11.54
CA ALA A 157 1.18 17.93 11.99
C ALA A 157 2.42 18.27 12.84
N GLU A 158 3.08 17.25 13.40
CA GLU A 158 4.30 17.41 14.22
C GLU A 158 5.60 17.32 13.38
N GLN A 159 5.50 16.90 12.09
CA GLN A 159 6.67 16.80 11.21
C GLN A 159 6.94 18.13 10.50
#